data_153a28623d5a072ad434a202c31338a2
#
_entry.id   153a28623d5a072ad434a202c31338a2
#
_cell.length_a   1.000
_cell.length_b   1.000
_cell.length_c   1.000
_cell.angle_alpha   90.00
_cell.angle_beta   90.00
_cell.angle_gamma   90.00
#
_symmetry.space_group_name_H-M   'P 1'
#
loop_
_entity.id
_entity.type
_entity.pdbx_description
1 polymer ?
#
loop_
_entity_poly.entity_id
_entity_poly.type
_entity_poly.pdbx_seq_one_letter_code
_entity_poly.pdbx_strand_id
1 'polypeptide(L)'
;MFHQGHLNILRAARERCDRLVVGVTSDEALIRMKGRAPVIPLKERCDLVSSLRFVDAVVVDLDQDKRLAWRLQPFDVLFKGDDWKGTPKGAKLEAEMAEVGARVVYLPYTPSTSSTKLRRFIAPEDFSDDEAAAAAGGAGAAGAQVPAAPDEASAASAQVPVVPGGAGAAGAQAP
;
A
#
# COMPACT_ATOMS: atom_id res chain seq x y z
N MET A 1 4.99 -7.14 -5.75
CA MET A 1 6.34 -7.59 -5.33
C MET A 1 7.02 -6.44 -4.58
N PHE A 2 7.73 -6.74 -3.50
CA PHE A 2 8.53 -5.74 -2.77
C PHE A 2 9.80 -5.44 -3.56
N HIS A 3 10.19 -4.18 -3.69
CA HIS A 3 11.35 -3.74 -4.46
C HIS A 3 11.93 -2.44 -3.89
N GLN A 4 13.04 -1.98 -4.44
CA GLN A 4 13.78 -0.79 -3.98
C GLN A 4 12.87 0.45 -3.81
N GLY A 5 11.90 0.66 -4.70
CA GLY A 5 10.97 1.78 -4.59
C GLY A 5 10.13 1.73 -3.30
N HIS A 6 9.67 0.55 -2.89
CA HIS A 6 8.98 0.39 -1.60
C HIS A 6 9.92 0.63 -0.42
N LEU A 7 11.15 0.13 -0.49
CA LEU A 7 12.14 0.35 0.56
C LEU A 7 12.46 1.84 0.73
N ASN A 8 12.63 2.56 -0.37
CA ASN A 8 12.97 3.99 -0.34
C ASN A 8 11.84 4.83 0.27
N ILE A 9 10.58 4.59 -0.13
CA ILE A 9 9.44 5.33 0.43
C ILE A 9 9.27 5.05 1.93
N LEU A 10 9.46 3.80 2.38
CA LEU A 10 9.37 3.46 3.79
C LEU A 10 10.49 4.10 4.61
N ARG A 11 11.73 4.17 4.09
CA ARG A 11 12.84 4.88 4.74
C ARG A 11 12.54 6.37 4.85
N ALA A 12 12.12 7.01 3.76
CA ALA A 12 11.78 8.42 3.75
C ALA A 12 10.59 8.76 4.67
N ALA A 13 9.64 7.84 4.83
CA ALA A 13 8.55 7.96 5.80
C ALA A 13 9.08 7.89 7.23
N ARG A 14 9.95 6.91 7.53
CA ARG A 14 10.54 6.75 8.86
C ARG A 14 11.28 7.99 9.37
N GLU A 15 11.97 8.69 8.49
CA GLU A 15 12.68 9.94 8.83
C GLU A 15 11.73 11.08 9.23
N ARG A 16 10.41 10.91 9.04
CA ARG A 16 9.37 11.94 9.23
C ARG A 16 8.28 11.56 10.23
N CYS A 17 8.47 10.47 10.95
CA CYS A 17 7.51 10.03 11.98
C CYS A 17 8.24 9.30 13.11
N ASP A 18 7.66 9.36 14.31
CA ASP A 18 8.17 8.66 15.49
C ASP A 18 7.84 7.17 15.46
N ARG A 19 6.70 6.83 14.84
CA ARG A 19 6.23 5.45 14.69
C ARG A 19 5.75 5.20 13.27
N LEU A 20 6.36 4.21 12.60
CA LEU A 20 6.01 3.81 11.26
C LEU A 20 5.16 2.52 11.28
N VAL A 21 3.88 2.66 10.95
CA VAL A 21 2.97 1.54 10.70
C VAL A 21 2.78 1.36 9.20
N VAL A 22 2.95 0.15 8.69
CA VAL A 22 2.86 -0.11 7.25
C VAL A 22 1.62 -0.95 6.94
N GLY A 23 0.73 -0.40 6.11
CA GLY A 23 -0.42 -1.11 5.56
C GLY A 23 -0.02 -2.01 4.39
N VAL A 24 -0.26 -3.31 4.50
CA VAL A 24 -0.08 -4.28 3.41
C VAL A 24 -1.45 -4.69 2.88
N THR A 25 -1.74 -4.33 1.65
CA THR A 25 -3.05 -4.59 1.03
C THR A 25 -3.32 -6.09 0.93
N SER A 26 -4.51 -6.54 1.34
CA SER A 26 -4.91 -7.95 1.29
C SER A 26 -4.94 -8.48 -0.14
N ASP A 27 -4.90 -9.81 -0.30
CA ASP A 27 -4.95 -10.45 -1.62
C ASP A 27 -6.30 -10.19 -2.29
N GLU A 28 -7.39 -10.25 -1.53
CA GLU A 28 -8.74 -9.97 -1.98
C GLU A 28 -8.90 -8.52 -2.45
N ALA A 29 -8.36 -7.57 -1.68
CA ALA A 29 -8.38 -6.16 -2.06
C ALA A 29 -7.56 -5.91 -3.33
N LEU A 30 -6.40 -6.57 -3.48
CA LEU A 30 -5.60 -6.49 -4.71
C LEU A 30 -6.31 -7.10 -5.91
N ILE A 31 -7.02 -8.22 -5.75
CA ILE A 31 -7.82 -8.83 -6.81
C ILE A 31 -8.93 -7.86 -7.24
N ARG A 32 -9.68 -7.28 -6.29
CA ARG A 32 -10.71 -6.27 -6.61
C ARG A 32 -10.14 -5.05 -7.35
N MET A 33 -8.94 -4.60 -6.96
CA MET A 33 -8.32 -3.40 -7.54
C MET A 33 -7.68 -3.64 -8.90
N LYS A 34 -7.14 -4.83 -9.16
CA LYS A 34 -6.28 -5.12 -10.31
C LYS A 34 -6.76 -6.28 -11.18
N GLY A 35 -7.89 -6.91 -10.82
CA GLY A 35 -8.44 -8.06 -11.54
C GLY A 35 -7.63 -9.36 -11.46
N ARG A 36 -6.57 -9.39 -10.64
CA ARG A 36 -5.66 -10.55 -10.54
C ARG A 36 -5.02 -10.69 -9.17
N ALA A 37 -4.68 -11.93 -8.81
CA ALA A 37 -3.99 -12.24 -7.57
C ALA A 37 -2.54 -11.70 -7.57
N PRO A 38 -2.00 -11.33 -6.40
CA PRO A 38 -0.59 -10.99 -6.28
C PRO A 38 0.29 -12.24 -6.44
N VAL A 39 1.49 -12.06 -7.00
CA VAL A 39 2.49 -13.15 -7.14
C VAL A 39 2.99 -13.62 -5.76
N ILE A 40 3.10 -12.69 -4.80
CA ILE A 40 3.55 -13.00 -3.43
C ILE A 40 2.33 -12.91 -2.52
N PRO A 41 1.96 -14.00 -1.81
CA PRO A 41 0.82 -14.05 -0.91
C PRO A 41 0.91 -13.02 0.22
N LEU A 42 -0.22 -12.63 0.79
CA LEU A 42 -0.31 -11.63 1.86
C LEU A 42 0.64 -11.93 3.02
N LYS A 43 0.67 -13.19 3.49
CA LYS A 43 1.53 -13.59 4.62
C LYS A 43 2.98 -13.26 4.36
N GLU A 44 3.53 -13.69 3.22
CA GLU A 44 4.92 -13.43 2.86
C GLU A 44 5.21 -11.93 2.70
N ARG A 45 4.25 -11.16 2.16
CA ARG A 45 4.39 -9.71 2.03
C ARG A 45 4.44 -9.03 3.40
N CYS A 46 3.64 -9.49 4.36
CA CYS A 46 3.68 -9.01 5.74
C CYS A 46 5.01 -9.40 6.42
N ASP A 47 5.46 -10.64 6.27
CA ASP A 47 6.71 -11.13 6.84
C ASP A 47 7.92 -10.32 6.33
N LEU A 48 7.97 -10.05 5.02
CA LEU A 48 9.02 -9.22 4.42
C LEU A 48 9.04 -7.79 4.99
N VAL A 49 7.89 -7.16 5.13
CA VAL A 49 7.80 -5.78 5.62
C VAL A 49 8.07 -5.69 7.12
N SER A 50 7.56 -6.64 7.92
CA SER A 50 7.79 -6.68 9.36
C SER A 50 9.25 -6.97 9.75
N SER A 51 10.01 -7.59 8.84
CA SER A 51 11.45 -7.85 9.01
C SER A 51 12.33 -6.59 8.85
N LEU A 52 11.76 -5.48 8.40
CA LEU A 52 12.49 -4.22 8.28
C LEU A 52 12.64 -3.57 9.67
N ARG A 53 13.87 -3.43 10.16
CA ARG A 53 14.19 -2.93 11.50
C ARG A 53 13.61 -1.55 11.84
N PHE A 54 13.23 -0.77 10.85
CA PHE A 54 12.68 0.57 11.03
C PHE A 54 11.15 0.62 10.87
N VAL A 55 10.49 -0.52 10.71
CA VAL A 55 9.03 -0.67 10.72
C VAL A 55 8.60 -1.11 12.10
N ASP A 56 7.73 -0.33 12.74
CA ASP A 56 7.29 -0.59 14.11
C ASP A 56 6.11 -1.58 14.15
N ALA A 57 5.26 -1.56 13.11
CA ALA A 57 4.14 -2.50 12.98
C ALA A 57 3.69 -2.66 11.54
N VAL A 58 3.07 -3.80 11.26
CA VAL A 58 2.41 -4.09 9.98
C VAL A 58 0.94 -4.35 10.23
N VAL A 59 0.07 -3.75 9.42
CA VAL A 59 -1.39 -3.96 9.44
C VAL A 59 -1.88 -4.41 8.07
N VAL A 60 -2.94 -5.20 8.05
CA VAL A 60 -3.57 -5.59 6.79
C VAL A 60 -4.50 -4.48 6.33
N ASP A 61 -4.27 -4.00 5.12
CA ASP A 61 -5.09 -2.98 4.46
C ASP A 61 -6.15 -3.68 3.59
N LEU A 62 -7.39 -3.59 4.00
CA LEU A 62 -8.50 -4.37 3.43
C LEU A 62 -9.22 -3.65 2.28
N ASP A 63 -9.00 -2.33 2.12
CA ASP A 63 -9.75 -1.53 1.16
C ASP A 63 -8.94 -0.35 0.60
N GLN A 64 -9.47 0.26 -0.48
CA GLN A 64 -8.94 1.51 -1.03
C GLN A 64 -9.27 2.72 -0.15
N ASP A 65 -10.40 2.68 0.57
CA ASP A 65 -10.81 3.71 1.52
C ASP A 65 -9.91 3.67 2.76
N LYS A 66 -9.00 4.63 2.85
CA LYS A 66 -8.01 4.69 3.94
C LYS A 66 -8.61 5.13 5.29
N ARG A 67 -9.86 5.60 5.30
CA ARG A 67 -10.60 5.85 6.55
C ARG A 67 -10.87 4.54 7.29
N LEU A 68 -11.05 3.42 6.57
CA LEU A 68 -11.16 2.08 7.19
C LEU A 68 -9.86 1.67 7.85
N ALA A 69 -8.72 1.87 7.19
CA ALA A 69 -7.41 1.62 7.79
C ALA A 69 -7.18 2.50 9.02
N TRP A 70 -7.57 3.78 8.97
CA TRP A 70 -7.47 4.71 10.09
C TRP A 70 -8.34 4.29 11.29
N ARG A 71 -9.55 3.78 11.06
CA ARG A 71 -10.42 3.27 12.14
C ARG A 71 -9.82 2.07 12.86
N LEU A 72 -9.10 1.22 12.16
CA LEU A 72 -8.43 0.04 12.73
C LEU A 72 -7.14 0.42 13.47
N GLN A 73 -6.38 1.33 12.92
CA GLN A 73 -5.11 1.81 13.46
C GLN A 73 -5.00 3.30 13.17
N PRO A 74 -5.43 4.19 14.09
CA PRO A 74 -5.32 5.63 13.92
C PRO A 74 -3.88 6.10 13.68
N PHE A 75 -3.73 7.09 12.81
CA PHE A 75 -2.46 7.73 12.46
C PHE A 75 -2.67 9.21 12.13
N ASP A 76 -1.66 10.04 12.31
CA ASP A 76 -1.71 11.47 12.04
C ASP A 76 -1.34 11.78 10.57
N VAL A 77 -0.50 10.92 9.97
CA VAL A 77 0.07 11.13 8.64
C VAL A 77 -0.03 9.87 7.81
N LEU A 78 -0.57 10.00 6.59
CA LEU A 78 -0.49 8.97 5.55
C LEU A 78 0.60 9.35 4.54
N PHE A 79 1.64 8.54 4.44
CA PHE A 79 2.68 8.72 3.42
C PHE A 79 2.28 8.06 2.11
N LYS A 80 2.49 8.77 0.99
CA LYS A 80 2.18 8.30 -0.36
C LYS A 80 3.28 8.73 -1.34
N GLY A 81 3.45 7.99 -2.45
CA GLY A 81 4.32 8.45 -3.53
C GLY A 81 3.76 9.70 -4.21
N ASP A 82 4.66 10.58 -4.66
CA ASP A 82 4.31 11.85 -5.30
C ASP A 82 3.70 11.70 -6.71
N ASP A 83 3.70 10.48 -7.25
CA ASP A 83 2.94 10.10 -8.46
C ASP A 83 1.42 10.28 -8.31
N TRP A 84 0.92 10.41 -7.08
CA TRP A 84 -0.49 10.72 -6.78
C TRP A 84 -0.77 12.20 -6.60
N LYS A 85 0.27 13.01 -6.35
CA LYS A 85 0.11 14.44 -6.07
C LYS A 85 -0.48 15.17 -7.27
N GLY A 86 -1.53 15.95 -7.02
CA GLY A 86 -2.22 16.72 -8.07
C GLY A 86 -3.11 15.88 -9.00
N THR A 87 -3.26 14.58 -8.75
CA THR A 87 -4.19 13.73 -9.50
C THR A 87 -5.57 13.69 -8.83
N PRO A 88 -6.65 13.34 -9.56
CA PRO A 88 -7.97 13.13 -8.95
C PRO A 88 -7.97 12.11 -7.81
N LYS A 89 -7.14 11.05 -7.92
CA LYS A 89 -6.97 10.04 -6.87
C LYS A 89 -6.28 10.63 -5.63
N GLY A 90 -5.30 11.50 -5.81
CA GLY A 90 -4.63 12.20 -4.72
C GLY A 90 -5.59 13.15 -4.00
N ALA A 91 -6.32 13.99 -4.74
CA ALA A 91 -7.30 14.91 -4.18
C ALA A 91 -8.41 14.19 -3.38
N LYS A 92 -8.91 13.05 -3.89
CA LYS A 92 -9.85 12.21 -3.15
C LYS A 92 -9.24 11.70 -1.84
N LEU A 93 -8.02 11.16 -1.89
CA LEU A 93 -7.31 10.65 -0.72
C LEU A 93 -7.08 11.75 0.34
N GLU A 94 -6.71 12.95 -0.08
CA GLU A 94 -6.54 14.12 0.81
C GLU A 94 -7.84 14.50 1.51
N ALA A 95 -8.95 14.53 0.77
CA ALA A 95 -10.27 14.80 1.32
C ALA A 95 -10.69 13.71 2.34
N GLU A 96 -10.54 12.43 2.00
CA GLU A 96 -10.87 11.32 2.88
C GLU A 96 -10.03 11.34 4.18
N MET A 97 -8.76 11.70 4.10
CA MET A 97 -7.89 11.81 5.28
C MET A 97 -8.23 13.02 6.14
N ALA A 98 -8.58 14.14 5.53
CA ALA A 98 -9.03 15.33 6.27
C ALA A 98 -10.29 15.07 7.11
N GLU A 99 -11.24 14.23 6.63
CA GLU A 99 -12.44 13.85 7.38
C GLU A 99 -12.13 13.15 8.71
N VAL A 100 -11.00 12.44 8.80
CA VAL A 100 -10.58 11.73 10.00
C VAL A 100 -9.47 12.45 10.79
N GLY A 101 -9.13 13.68 10.39
CA GLY A 101 -8.11 14.50 11.04
C GLY A 101 -6.67 14.09 10.71
N ALA A 102 -6.46 13.22 9.74
CA ALA A 102 -5.15 12.86 9.25
C ALA A 102 -4.75 13.71 8.02
N ARG A 103 -3.47 13.76 7.72
CA ARG A 103 -2.94 14.47 6.54
C ARG A 103 -2.19 13.53 5.60
N VAL A 104 -2.17 13.84 4.31
CA VAL A 104 -1.36 13.12 3.32
C VAL A 104 -0.03 13.85 3.11
N VAL A 105 1.06 13.12 3.16
CA VAL A 105 2.42 13.61 2.83
C VAL A 105 2.97 12.81 1.67
N TYR A 106 3.30 13.51 0.59
CA TYR A 106 3.87 12.89 -0.60
C TYR A 106 5.39 12.81 -0.50
N LEU A 107 5.91 11.64 -0.85
CA LEU A 107 7.33 11.33 -0.83
C LEU A 107 7.82 11.03 -2.25
N PRO A 108 9.09 11.33 -2.57
CA PRO A 108 9.64 11.12 -3.91
C PRO A 108 9.44 9.69 -4.41
N TYR A 109 8.89 9.55 -5.60
CA TYR A 109 8.74 8.26 -6.27
C TYR A 109 10.07 7.80 -6.88
N THR A 110 10.38 6.50 -6.76
CA THR A 110 11.58 5.89 -7.36
C THR A 110 11.26 5.29 -8.72
N PRO A 111 11.64 5.91 -9.85
CA PRO A 111 11.20 5.49 -11.18
C PRO A 111 11.94 4.25 -11.72
N SER A 112 13.08 3.87 -11.13
CA SER A 112 13.96 2.82 -11.65
C SER A 112 13.35 1.41 -11.65
N THR A 113 12.55 1.08 -10.64
CA THR A 113 11.95 -0.25 -10.48
C THR A 113 10.49 -0.11 -10.07
N SER A 114 9.61 -0.85 -10.73
CA SER A 114 8.20 -0.95 -10.35
C SER A 114 7.72 -2.40 -10.39
N SER A 115 6.69 -2.71 -9.62
CA SER A 115 6.05 -4.04 -9.64
C SER A 115 5.54 -4.40 -11.05
N THR A 116 5.14 -3.42 -11.85
CA THR A 116 4.73 -3.62 -13.23
C THR A 116 5.91 -4.03 -14.12
N LYS A 117 7.04 -3.33 -14.03
CA LYS A 117 8.26 -3.70 -14.77
C LYS A 117 8.73 -5.11 -14.41
N LEU A 118 8.80 -5.44 -13.13
CA LEU A 118 9.21 -6.78 -12.67
C LEU A 118 8.27 -7.86 -13.17
N ARG A 119 6.97 -7.62 -13.18
CA ARG A 119 5.97 -8.58 -13.62
C ARG A 119 6.06 -8.90 -15.11
N ARG A 120 6.36 -7.91 -15.96
CA ARG A 120 6.57 -8.14 -17.39
C ARG A 120 7.69 -9.14 -17.70
N PHE A 121 8.69 -9.26 -16.82
CA PHE A 121 9.74 -10.25 -16.96
C PHE A 121 9.34 -11.66 -16.51
N ILE A 122 8.41 -11.76 -15.55
CA ILE A 122 8.02 -13.04 -14.93
C ILE A 122 6.86 -13.68 -15.69
N ALA A 123 5.89 -12.90 -16.15
CA ALA A 123 4.70 -13.36 -16.85
C ALA A 123 4.34 -12.37 -17.98
N PRO A 124 5.12 -12.38 -19.07
CA PRO A 124 4.89 -11.46 -20.18
C PRO A 124 3.54 -11.67 -20.88
N GLU A 125 3.00 -12.88 -20.86
CA GLU A 125 1.70 -13.25 -21.41
C GLU A 125 0.49 -12.62 -20.69
N ASP A 126 0.67 -12.16 -19.46
CA ASP A 126 -0.38 -11.48 -18.69
C ASP A 126 -0.57 -10.00 -19.11
N PHE A 127 0.25 -9.51 -20.02
CA PHE A 127 0.20 -8.12 -20.50
C PHE A 127 -0.31 -8.06 -21.94
N SER A 128 -1.55 -7.60 -22.11
CA SER A 128 -2.06 -7.19 -23.41
C SER A 128 -1.35 -5.91 -23.90
N ASP A 129 -1.23 -5.73 -25.21
CA ASP A 129 -0.56 -4.58 -25.83
C ASP A 129 -1.18 -3.23 -25.40
N ASP A 130 -2.45 -3.20 -25.03
CA ASP A 130 -3.16 -2.02 -24.52
C ASP A 130 -2.65 -1.55 -23.13
N GLU A 131 -2.23 -2.47 -22.24
CA GLU A 131 -1.63 -2.11 -20.96
C GLU A 131 -0.18 -1.59 -21.12
N ALA A 132 0.48 -1.97 -22.22
CA ALA A 132 1.81 -1.47 -22.55
C ALA A 132 1.78 0.01 -22.93
N ALA A 133 0.76 0.46 -23.65
CA ALA A 133 0.58 1.84 -24.06
C ALA A 133 0.19 2.74 -22.86
N ALA A 134 -0.65 2.26 -21.95
CA ALA A 134 -1.08 3.01 -20.77
C ALA A 134 0.05 3.23 -19.75
N ALA A 135 1.05 2.36 -19.73
CA ALA A 135 2.21 2.49 -18.84
C ALA A 135 3.34 3.34 -19.43
N ALA A 136 3.33 3.59 -20.74
CA ALA A 136 4.28 4.46 -21.45
C ALA A 136 3.78 5.90 -21.59
N GLY A 137 2.46 6.14 -21.43
CA GLY A 137 1.82 7.43 -21.57
C GLY A 137 1.30 7.96 -20.24
N GLY A 138 2.15 8.63 -19.50
CA GLY A 138 1.71 9.47 -18.40
C GLY A 138 1.15 10.79 -18.89
N ALA A 139 -0.06 10.82 -19.46
CA ALA A 139 -0.96 11.99 -19.55
C ALA A 139 -2.12 11.64 -20.51
N GLY A 140 -3.35 11.71 -20.03
CA GLY A 140 -4.52 11.69 -20.92
C GLY A 140 -5.72 10.97 -20.31
N ALA A 141 -6.72 11.77 -20.01
CA ALA A 141 -8.01 11.34 -19.51
C ALA A 141 -8.78 10.51 -20.55
N ALA A 142 -9.41 9.42 -20.11
CA ALA A 142 -10.67 8.97 -20.69
C ALA A 142 -11.43 8.13 -19.65
N GLY A 143 -12.67 8.50 -19.39
CA GLY A 143 -13.57 7.84 -18.48
C GLY A 143 -14.07 6.50 -19.02
N ALA A 144 -14.12 5.50 -18.18
CA ALA A 144 -14.93 4.31 -18.37
C ALA A 144 -15.86 4.20 -17.16
N GLN A 145 -17.16 4.22 -17.45
CA GLN A 145 -18.24 3.96 -16.50
C GLN A 145 -18.15 2.52 -16.03
N VAL A 146 -18.07 2.37 -14.70
CA VAL A 146 -18.28 1.10 -14.02
C VAL A 146 -19.74 1.09 -13.51
N PRO A 147 -20.53 0.04 -13.79
CA PRO A 147 -21.88 -0.05 -13.26
C PRO A 147 -21.89 -0.25 -11.75
N ALA A 148 -22.87 0.40 -11.12
CA ALA A 148 -23.10 0.33 -9.68
C ALA A 148 -23.42 -1.11 -9.24
N ALA A 149 -22.74 -1.57 -8.19
CA ALA A 149 -23.12 -2.77 -7.47
C ALA A 149 -24.01 -2.40 -6.27
N PRO A 150 -24.98 -3.28 -5.90
CA PRO A 150 -25.98 -2.97 -4.89
C PRO A 150 -25.42 -3.00 -3.46
N ASP A 151 -26.07 -2.19 -2.60
CA ASP A 151 -25.94 -2.18 -1.14
C ASP A 151 -26.24 -3.57 -0.55
N GLU A 152 -25.36 -4.04 0.32
CA GLU A 152 -25.80 -4.82 1.46
C GLU A 152 -24.82 -4.67 2.63
N ALA A 153 -25.39 -4.20 3.74
CA ALA A 153 -24.75 -4.10 5.04
C ALA A 153 -24.60 -5.50 5.67
N SER A 154 -23.39 -5.85 6.05
CA SER A 154 -23.18 -6.77 7.17
C SER A 154 -21.84 -6.49 7.82
N ALA A 155 -21.90 -5.78 8.96
CA ALA A 155 -20.75 -5.54 9.83
C ALA A 155 -20.45 -6.83 10.61
N ALA A 156 -19.54 -7.64 10.11
CA ALA A 156 -18.87 -8.64 10.92
C ALA A 156 -17.53 -8.04 11.39
N SER A 157 -17.41 -7.80 12.69
CA SER A 157 -16.17 -7.42 13.36
C SER A 157 -15.13 -8.53 13.20
N ALA A 158 -14.33 -8.48 12.15
CA ALA A 158 -13.12 -9.28 12.04
C ALA A 158 -12.00 -8.56 12.79
N GLN A 159 -11.58 -9.10 13.92
CA GLN A 159 -10.34 -8.69 14.57
C GLN A 159 -9.18 -8.95 13.63
N VAL A 160 -8.55 -7.87 13.17
CA VAL A 160 -7.35 -7.94 12.34
C VAL A 160 -6.16 -8.21 13.26
N PRO A 161 -5.42 -9.31 13.08
CA PRO A 161 -4.24 -9.57 13.91
C PRO A 161 -3.16 -8.53 13.62
N VAL A 162 -2.75 -7.80 14.66
CA VAL A 162 -1.54 -6.96 14.65
C VAL A 162 -0.36 -7.90 14.85
N VAL A 163 0.53 -7.97 13.85
CA VAL A 163 1.79 -8.70 14.00
C VAL A 163 2.82 -7.75 14.61
N PRO A 164 3.26 -7.95 15.88
CA PRO A 164 4.29 -7.11 16.47
C PRO A 164 5.61 -7.31 15.72
N GLY A 165 6.26 -6.21 15.37
CA GLY A 165 7.62 -6.23 14.85
C GLY A 165 8.56 -6.90 15.85
N GLY A 166 9.35 -7.90 15.39
CA GLY A 166 10.23 -8.67 16.25
C GLY A 166 11.24 -7.78 16.96
N ALA A 167 11.10 -7.65 18.28
CA ALA A 167 12.12 -7.08 19.13
C ALA A 167 13.33 -8.02 19.10
N GLY A 168 14.45 -7.55 18.54
CA GLY A 168 15.72 -8.26 18.58
C GLY A 168 16.11 -8.51 20.04
N ALA A 169 16.20 -9.79 20.41
CA ALA A 169 16.71 -10.20 21.70
C ALA A 169 18.16 -9.75 21.85
N ALA A 170 18.39 -8.78 22.73
CA ALA A 170 19.71 -8.48 23.23
C ALA A 170 20.10 -9.65 24.17
N GLY A 171 20.98 -10.50 23.68
CA GLY A 171 21.55 -11.60 24.44
C GLY A 171 22.41 -11.10 25.60
N ALA A 172 22.17 -11.69 26.73
CA ALA A 172 22.81 -11.45 28.00
C ALA A 172 24.24 -11.96 28.08
N GLN A 173 25.03 -11.22 28.81
CA GLN A 173 26.01 -11.57 29.84
C GLN A 173 26.55 -12.99 29.94
N ALA A 174 27.84 -13.04 30.07
CA ALA A 174 28.54 -14.04 30.84
C ALA A 174 29.45 -13.37 31.90
N PRO A 175 29.80 -14.06 33.00
CA PRO A 175 30.35 -13.55 34.24
C PRO A 175 31.76 -13.00 34.14
#